data_5338aa9dd2160d0ee74a9790acb57888
#
_entry.id   5338aa9dd2160d0ee74a9790acb57888
#
_cell.length_a   1.000
_cell.length_b   1.000
_cell.length_c   1.000
_cell.angle_alpha   90.00
_cell.angle_beta   90.00
_cell.angle_gamma   90.00
#
_symmetry.space_group_name_H-M   'P 1'
#
loop_
_entity.id
_entity.type
_entity.pdbx_description
1 polymer ?
#
loop_
_entity_poly.entity_id
_entity_poly.type
_entity_poly.pdbx_seq_one_letter_code
_entity_poly.pdbx_strand_id
1 'polypeptide(L)'
;MDSEIPNEAFLIKITYCEKNMEILPAVEKEFPNGKEVKASIIWLHGLGADGNDFAPIVPQINLSFDFGVRFIFPHAPSIPVTINNGYVMPAWYDIKQMDVDRHVDIEQLQESASWVHKLIDREISRGIPSNKIIVAGFSQGGAVSFEAALTYSQPLAGIMALSTYFATSETIKINMINKSIPVLICHGSLDPVVPESLGKKSLSTLESLGFDVRYHSYPVDHSVCPQEIEDIGEWISKILGDS
;
A
#
# COMPACT_ATOMS: atom_id res chain seq x y z
N MET A 1 46.74 33.50 -17.76
CA MET A 1 45.78 32.94 -18.71
C MET A 1 45.13 31.75 -18.03
N ASP A 2 44.14 32.05 -17.25
CA ASP A 2 43.39 31.05 -16.48
C ASP A 2 42.18 30.62 -17.33
N SER A 3 42.19 29.38 -17.73
CA SER A 3 41.07 28.78 -18.49
C SER A 3 40.02 28.28 -17.51
N GLU A 4 38.92 28.99 -17.41
CA GLU A 4 37.71 28.56 -16.73
C GLU A 4 37.11 27.32 -17.43
N ILE A 5 36.96 26.22 -16.69
CA ILE A 5 36.24 25.02 -17.12
C ILE A 5 34.76 25.30 -16.89
N PRO A 6 33.86 25.20 -17.88
CA PRO A 6 32.42 25.43 -17.67
C PRO A 6 31.80 24.34 -16.84
N ASN A 7 30.94 24.73 -15.93
CA ASN A 7 30.27 24.00 -14.89
C ASN A 7 29.05 23.16 -15.41
N GLU A 8 29.24 22.34 -16.46
CA GLU A 8 28.19 21.51 -17.04
C GLU A 8 27.78 20.34 -16.12
N ALA A 9 28.70 19.85 -15.27
CA ALA A 9 28.42 18.74 -14.36
C ALA A 9 27.40 19.13 -13.25
N PHE A 10 27.30 20.42 -12.90
CA PHE A 10 26.39 20.89 -11.86
C PHE A 10 24.96 21.04 -12.39
N LEU A 11 24.80 21.46 -13.64
CA LEU A 11 23.49 21.56 -14.32
C LEU A 11 22.85 20.19 -14.56
N ILE A 12 23.64 19.16 -14.92
CA ILE A 12 23.14 17.79 -15.11
C ILE A 12 22.63 17.20 -13.80
N LYS A 13 23.29 17.48 -12.66
CA LYS A 13 22.84 17.00 -11.34
C LYS A 13 21.52 17.65 -10.88
N ILE A 14 21.28 18.90 -11.20
CA ILE A 14 20.02 19.59 -10.87
C ILE A 14 18.86 19.05 -11.73
N THR A 15 19.09 18.82 -13.02
CA THR A 15 18.09 18.27 -13.94
C THR A 15 17.72 16.80 -13.61
N TYR A 16 18.64 16.02 -13.03
CA TYR A 16 18.36 14.66 -12.55
C TYR A 16 17.57 14.62 -11.22
N CYS A 17 17.71 15.66 -10.38
CA CYS A 17 17.00 15.75 -9.12
C CYS A 17 15.53 16.20 -9.28
N GLU A 18 15.20 16.98 -10.32
CA GLU A 18 13.84 17.43 -10.61
C GLU A 18 12.98 16.38 -11.34
N LYS A 19 13.58 15.38 -11.99
CA LYS A 19 12.86 14.33 -12.73
C LYS A 19 12.20 13.27 -11.84
N ASN A 20 12.38 13.30 -10.51
CA ASN A 20 11.89 12.29 -9.56
C ASN A 20 10.80 12.77 -8.61
N MET A 21 10.04 13.82 -8.94
CA MET A 21 8.96 14.34 -8.07
C MET A 21 7.55 14.16 -8.63
N GLU A 22 7.33 13.28 -9.58
CA GLU A 22 5.99 13.03 -10.08
C GLU A 22 5.24 12.11 -9.10
N ILE A 23 4.18 12.64 -8.49
CA ILE A 23 3.26 11.88 -7.64
C ILE A 23 2.34 11.08 -8.56
N LEU A 24 2.12 9.80 -8.25
CA LEU A 24 1.21 8.97 -9.02
C LEU A 24 -0.18 9.60 -9.11
N PRO A 25 -0.80 9.59 -10.30
CA PRO A 25 -2.20 9.96 -10.43
C PRO A 25 -3.06 9.01 -9.57
N ALA A 26 -4.11 9.55 -8.96
CA ALA A 26 -4.95 8.80 -8.05
C ALA A 26 -6.42 9.23 -8.16
N VAL A 27 -7.33 8.31 -7.90
CA VAL A 27 -8.72 8.62 -7.57
C VAL A 27 -8.76 8.99 -6.08
N GLU A 28 -9.38 10.12 -5.75
CA GLU A 28 -9.55 10.55 -4.37
C GLU A 28 -11.02 10.64 -4.01
N LYS A 29 -11.36 10.17 -2.80
CA LYS A 29 -12.70 10.28 -2.22
C LYS A 29 -12.62 10.69 -0.77
N GLU A 30 -13.41 11.67 -0.36
CA GLU A 30 -13.57 12.06 1.03
C GLU A 30 -14.90 11.50 1.55
N PHE A 31 -14.84 10.80 2.69
CA PHE A 31 -16.01 10.15 3.28
C PHE A 31 -15.97 10.20 4.82
N PRO A 32 -17.11 10.51 5.48
CA PRO A 32 -18.34 11.02 4.90
C PRO A 32 -18.20 12.44 4.33
N ASN A 33 -18.98 12.76 3.30
CA ASN A 33 -18.91 14.04 2.64
C ASN A 33 -19.20 15.22 3.58
N GLY A 34 -18.46 16.33 3.42
CA GLY A 34 -18.70 17.57 4.16
C GLY A 34 -18.16 17.59 5.59
N LYS A 35 -17.43 16.55 6.01
CA LYS A 35 -16.69 16.53 7.27
C LYS A 35 -15.26 17.02 7.06
N GLU A 36 -14.69 17.65 8.10
CA GLU A 36 -13.27 17.99 8.12
C GLU A 36 -12.42 16.72 8.01
N VAL A 37 -11.51 16.67 7.03
CA VAL A 37 -10.65 15.50 6.81
C VAL A 37 -9.52 15.51 7.85
N LYS A 38 -9.43 14.46 8.67
CA LYS A 38 -8.43 14.31 9.74
C LYS A 38 -7.56 13.05 9.59
N ALA A 39 -7.87 12.20 8.62
CA ALA A 39 -7.12 10.98 8.35
C ALA A 39 -7.10 10.68 6.86
N SER A 40 -6.16 9.84 6.43
CA SER A 40 -6.06 9.37 5.06
C SER A 40 -5.81 7.87 4.98
N ILE A 41 -6.34 7.23 3.93
CA ILE A 41 -6.08 5.83 3.60
C ILE A 41 -5.59 5.77 2.16
N ILE A 42 -4.34 5.33 1.97
CA ILE A 42 -3.76 5.09 0.66
C ILE A 42 -3.99 3.62 0.34
N TRP A 43 -4.81 3.33 -0.69
CA TRP A 43 -5.28 1.97 -0.98
C TRP A 43 -4.86 1.52 -2.38
N LEU A 44 -3.97 0.55 -2.44
CA LEU A 44 -3.35 0.03 -3.65
C LEU A 44 -4.18 -1.12 -4.24
N HIS A 45 -4.45 -1.07 -5.53
CA HIS A 45 -5.17 -2.10 -6.27
C HIS A 45 -4.31 -3.34 -6.59
N GLY A 46 -4.93 -4.41 -7.05
CA GLY A 46 -4.27 -5.61 -7.54
C GLY A 46 -3.70 -5.49 -8.95
N LEU A 47 -2.97 -6.52 -9.38
CA LEU A 47 -2.41 -6.61 -10.73
C LEU A 47 -3.50 -6.48 -11.82
N GLY A 48 -3.27 -5.62 -12.80
CA GLY A 48 -4.14 -5.40 -13.95
C GLY A 48 -5.37 -4.51 -13.69
N ALA A 49 -5.62 -4.16 -12.42
CA ALA A 49 -6.65 -3.20 -12.01
C ALA A 49 -6.11 -1.76 -12.03
N ASP A 50 -6.89 -0.81 -11.54
CA ASP A 50 -6.49 0.60 -11.41
C ASP A 50 -7.14 1.25 -10.17
N GLY A 51 -6.91 2.54 -9.95
CA GLY A 51 -7.44 3.28 -8.80
C GLY A 51 -8.97 3.36 -8.72
N ASN A 52 -9.72 2.95 -9.75
CA ASN A 52 -11.18 2.91 -9.70
C ASN A 52 -11.71 1.60 -9.08
N ASP A 53 -10.89 0.57 -8.94
CA ASP A 53 -11.30 -0.77 -8.53
C ASP A 53 -11.96 -0.76 -7.15
N PHE A 54 -11.30 -0.23 -6.14
CA PHE A 54 -11.82 -0.16 -4.75
C PHE A 54 -12.59 1.13 -4.42
N ALA A 55 -12.51 2.17 -5.24
CA ALA A 55 -13.19 3.43 -4.97
C ALA A 55 -14.73 3.30 -4.76
N PRO A 56 -15.46 2.36 -5.40
CA PRO A 56 -16.89 2.15 -5.20
C PRO A 56 -17.27 1.59 -3.82
N ILE A 57 -16.37 0.95 -3.08
CA ILE A 57 -16.71 0.36 -1.77
C ILE A 57 -16.74 1.40 -0.64
N VAL A 58 -16.13 2.57 -0.82
CA VAL A 58 -16.00 3.61 0.22
C VAL A 58 -17.33 3.94 0.91
N PRO A 59 -18.46 4.12 0.20
CA PRO A 59 -19.75 4.38 0.85
C PRO A 59 -20.31 3.21 1.65
N GLN A 60 -19.74 2.00 1.51
CA GLN A 60 -20.17 0.80 2.23
C GLN A 60 -19.36 0.61 3.53
N ILE A 61 -18.23 1.33 3.68
CA ILE A 61 -17.41 1.29 4.88
C ILE A 61 -18.11 2.10 5.98
N ASN A 62 -18.53 1.43 7.04
CA ASN A 62 -19.15 2.09 8.18
C ASN A 62 -18.07 2.64 9.13
N LEU A 63 -17.98 3.96 9.25
CA LEU A 63 -17.02 4.64 10.13
C LEU A 63 -17.74 5.24 11.34
N SER A 64 -17.27 4.97 12.56
CA SER A 64 -17.93 5.33 13.81
C SER A 64 -17.47 6.62 14.46
N PHE A 65 -16.64 7.44 13.77
CA PHE A 65 -16.15 8.75 14.25
C PHE A 65 -16.74 9.92 13.46
N ASP A 66 -16.65 11.15 13.98
CA ASP A 66 -17.29 12.36 13.42
C ASP A 66 -16.31 13.28 12.66
N PHE A 67 -15.44 12.69 11.84
CA PHE A 67 -14.55 13.42 10.93
C PHE A 67 -14.44 12.71 9.58
N GLY A 68 -13.88 13.40 8.57
CA GLY A 68 -13.69 12.85 7.25
C GLY A 68 -12.39 12.07 7.12
N VAL A 69 -12.41 11.05 6.27
CA VAL A 69 -11.24 10.31 5.81
C VAL A 69 -11.07 10.53 4.32
N ARG A 70 -9.85 10.83 3.88
CA ARG A 70 -9.52 10.86 2.45
C ARG A 70 -8.98 9.50 2.04
N PHE A 71 -9.71 8.83 1.15
CA PHE A 71 -9.29 7.62 0.48
C PHE A 71 -8.57 7.99 -0.81
N ILE A 72 -7.36 7.48 -0.99
CA ILE A 72 -6.49 7.74 -2.13
C ILE A 72 -6.20 6.40 -2.79
N PHE A 73 -6.64 6.25 -4.04
CA PHE A 73 -6.50 5.06 -4.86
C PHE A 73 -5.56 5.39 -6.02
N PRO A 74 -4.24 5.21 -5.87
CA PRO A 74 -3.29 5.54 -6.93
C PRO A 74 -3.38 4.52 -8.07
N HIS A 75 -3.04 4.99 -9.29
CA HIS A 75 -2.87 4.14 -10.46
C HIS A 75 -1.42 3.67 -10.55
N ALA A 76 -1.22 2.36 -10.63
CA ALA A 76 0.08 1.79 -10.93
C ALA A 76 0.50 2.12 -12.38
N PRO A 77 1.79 2.23 -12.67
CA PRO A 77 2.28 2.33 -14.03
C PRO A 77 1.97 1.06 -14.83
N SER A 78 1.87 1.19 -16.16
CA SER A 78 1.75 0.03 -17.05
C SER A 78 3.14 -0.49 -17.39
N ILE A 79 3.42 -1.73 -17.00
CA ILE A 79 4.69 -2.43 -17.24
C ILE A 79 4.44 -3.80 -17.87
N PRO A 80 5.40 -4.39 -18.60
CA PRO A 80 5.30 -5.77 -19.04
C PRO A 80 5.34 -6.71 -17.84
N VAL A 81 4.42 -7.70 -17.80
CA VAL A 81 4.30 -8.69 -16.72
C VAL A 81 4.67 -10.06 -17.21
N THR A 82 5.73 -10.65 -16.67
CA THR A 82 6.35 -11.89 -17.15
C THR A 82 5.39 -13.08 -17.09
N ILE A 83 4.65 -13.29 -15.98
CA ILE A 83 3.67 -14.39 -15.87
C ILE A 83 2.50 -14.27 -16.86
N ASN A 84 2.26 -13.07 -17.40
CA ASN A 84 1.26 -12.81 -18.44
C ASN A 84 1.91 -12.69 -19.82
N ASN A 85 2.97 -13.44 -20.09
CA ASN A 85 3.70 -13.46 -21.38
C ASN A 85 4.21 -12.08 -21.83
N GLY A 86 4.58 -11.21 -20.89
CA GLY A 86 5.06 -9.86 -21.20
C GLY A 86 3.96 -8.87 -21.60
N TYR A 87 2.68 -9.21 -21.39
CA TYR A 87 1.59 -8.27 -21.65
C TYR A 87 1.72 -7.03 -20.77
N VAL A 88 1.58 -5.84 -21.39
CA VAL A 88 1.69 -4.56 -20.70
C VAL A 88 0.37 -4.23 -20.02
N MET A 89 0.39 -4.10 -18.69
CA MET A 89 -0.79 -3.81 -17.88
C MET A 89 -0.40 -3.02 -16.64
N PRO A 90 -1.36 -2.37 -15.94
CA PRO A 90 -1.08 -1.74 -14.66
C PRO A 90 -0.54 -2.76 -13.66
N ALA A 91 0.65 -2.51 -13.12
CA ALA A 91 1.30 -3.39 -12.16
C ALA A 91 2.28 -2.60 -11.29
N TRP A 92 2.37 -2.96 -10.01
CA TRP A 92 3.31 -2.37 -9.06
C TRP A 92 4.72 -2.91 -9.23
N TYR A 93 4.84 -4.17 -9.64
CA TYR A 93 6.11 -4.86 -9.91
C TYR A 93 5.88 -6.06 -10.82
N ASP A 94 6.94 -6.52 -11.49
CA ASP A 94 6.88 -7.73 -12.29
C ASP A 94 6.82 -8.99 -11.41
N ILE A 95 5.95 -9.92 -11.77
CA ILE A 95 5.88 -11.26 -11.18
C ILE A 95 6.50 -12.24 -12.18
N LYS A 96 7.64 -12.81 -11.81
CA LYS A 96 8.43 -13.70 -12.67
C LYS A 96 7.94 -15.14 -12.62
N GLN A 97 7.39 -15.56 -11.46
CA GLN A 97 6.89 -16.93 -11.26
C GLN A 97 5.81 -16.97 -10.17
N MET A 98 4.77 -17.80 -10.37
CA MET A 98 3.62 -17.97 -9.47
C MET A 98 3.60 -19.35 -8.81
N ASP A 99 4.72 -19.76 -8.26
CA ASP A 99 4.80 -20.94 -7.37
C ASP A 99 4.62 -20.55 -5.90
N VAL A 100 4.82 -21.54 -5.00
CA VAL A 100 4.67 -21.35 -3.54
C VAL A 100 5.59 -20.26 -3.00
N ASP A 101 6.75 -20.04 -3.61
CA ASP A 101 7.75 -19.06 -3.16
C ASP A 101 7.69 -17.73 -3.91
N ARG A 102 6.82 -17.57 -4.91
CA ARG A 102 6.59 -16.38 -5.72
C ARG A 102 7.84 -15.54 -5.98
N HIS A 103 8.45 -15.71 -7.14
CA HIS A 103 9.56 -14.87 -7.56
C HIS A 103 9.05 -13.55 -8.14
N VAL A 104 9.26 -12.48 -7.40
CA VAL A 104 8.88 -11.12 -7.79
C VAL A 104 10.10 -10.25 -8.03
N ASP A 105 9.93 -9.15 -8.76
CA ASP A 105 10.96 -8.13 -8.89
C ASP A 105 10.97 -7.24 -7.64
N ILE A 106 11.92 -7.51 -6.74
CA ILE A 106 12.03 -6.79 -5.46
C ILE A 106 12.40 -5.33 -5.66
N GLU A 107 13.23 -5.00 -6.65
CA GLU A 107 13.63 -3.61 -6.92
C GLU A 107 12.43 -2.78 -7.38
N GLN A 108 11.61 -3.31 -8.28
CA GLN A 108 10.37 -2.66 -8.72
C GLN A 108 9.35 -2.54 -7.58
N LEU A 109 9.25 -3.56 -6.70
CA LEU A 109 8.39 -3.50 -5.52
C LEU A 109 8.84 -2.36 -4.58
N GLN A 110 10.13 -2.22 -4.34
CA GLN A 110 10.71 -1.14 -3.52
C GLN A 110 10.54 0.23 -4.17
N GLU A 111 10.66 0.31 -5.50
CA GLU A 111 10.35 1.54 -6.24
C GLU A 111 8.88 1.93 -6.06
N SER A 112 7.96 0.99 -6.17
CA SER A 112 6.53 1.21 -5.91
C SER A 112 6.26 1.67 -4.47
N ALA A 113 6.94 1.10 -3.49
CA ALA A 113 6.90 1.57 -2.11
C ALA A 113 7.38 3.03 -1.97
N SER A 114 8.39 3.44 -2.74
CA SER A 114 8.87 4.83 -2.77
C SER A 114 7.81 5.80 -3.31
N TRP A 115 7.00 5.38 -4.27
CA TRP A 115 5.87 6.19 -4.77
C TRP A 115 4.77 6.34 -3.71
N VAL A 116 4.51 5.28 -2.93
CA VAL A 116 3.59 5.35 -1.78
C VAL A 116 4.11 6.31 -0.71
N HIS A 117 5.42 6.33 -0.44
CA HIS A 117 6.04 7.33 0.47
C HIS A 117 5.75 8.76 0.02
N LYS A 118 5.84 9.07 -1.28
CA LYS A 118 5.50 10.40 -1.80
C LYS A 118 4.02 10.75 -1.60
N LEU A 119 3.12 9.76 -1.70
CA LEU A 119 1.70 9.96 -1.40
C LEU A 119 1.47 10.24 0.08
N ILE A 120 2.18 9.56 0.97
CA ILE A 120 2.16 9.82 2.42
C ILE A 120 2.67 11.24 2.70
N ASP A 121 3.82 11.63 2.14
CA ASP A 121 4.39 12.97 2.28
C ASP A 121 3.43 14.06 1.79
N ARG A 122 2.71 13.80 0.70
CA ARG A 122 1.67 14.68 0.18
C ARG A 122 0.53 14.86 1.19
N GLU A 123 0.05 13.79 1.81
CA GLU A 123 -1.02 13.88 2.80
C GLU A 123 -0.56 14.61 4.07
N ILE A 124 0.68 14.39 4.50
CA ILE A 124 1.29 15.17 5.59
C ILE A 124 1.34 16.66 5.22
N SER A 125 1.75 17.00 4.00
CA SER A 125 1.78 18.39 3.53
C SER A 125 0.39 19.03 3.44
N ARG A 126 -0.67 18.21 3.28
CA ARG A 126 -2.09 18.61 3.33
C ARG A 126 -2.63 18.75 4.76
N GLY A 127 -1.78 18.53 5.79
CA GLY A 127 -2.13 18.69 7.20
C GLY A 127 -2.60 17.42 7.91
N ILE A 128 -2.51 16.24 7.28
CA ILE A 128 -2.84 14.97 7.93
C ILE A 128 -1.61 14.47 8.71
N PRO A 129 -1.69 14.28 10.03
CA PRO A 129 -0.60 13.70 10.78
C PRO A 129 -0.24 12.29 10.27
N SER A 130 1.05 11.94 10.23
CA SER A 130 1.48 10.64 9.72
C SER A 130 0.84 9.46 10.46
N ASN A 131 0.66 9.57 11.77
CA ASN A 131 -0.02 8.57 12.62
C ASN A 131 -1.55 8.52 12.43
N LYS A 132 -2.11 9.28 11.48
CA LYS A 132 -3.50 9.19 11.00
C LYS A 132 -3.57 8.73 9.53
N ILE A 133 -2.48 8.15 9.02
CA ILE A 133 -2.42 7.59 7.66
C ILE A 133 -2.31 6.07 7.73
N ILE A 134 -3.26 5.38 7.09
CA ILE A 134 -3.24 3.92 6.89
C ILE A 134 -2.76 3.64 5.47
N VAL A 135 -1.90 2.62 5.31
CA VAL A 135 -1.53 2.07 4.00
C VAL A 135 -2.25 0.75 3.81
N ALA A 136 -3.02 0.66 2.76
CA ALA A 136 -3.86 -0.49 2.43
C ALA A 136 -3.53 -1.04 1.04
N GLY A 137 -3.75 -2.33 0.83
CA GLY A 137 -3.62 -2.88 -0.51
C GLY A 137 -4.22 -4.27 -0.65
N PHE A 138 -4.71 -4.52 -1.86
CA PHE A 138 -5.25 -5.82 -2.28
C PHE A 138 -4.25 -6.54 -3.17
N SER A 139 -4.05 -7.84 -2.96
CA SER A 139 -3.23 -8.70 -3.82
C SER A 139 -1.81 -8.12 -3.99
N GLN A 140 -1.38 -7.80 -5.21
CA GLN A 140 -0.10 -7.18 -5.51
C GLN A 140 0.12 -5.86 -4.73
N GLY A 141 -0.92 -5.03 -4.62
CA GLY A 141 -0.88 -3.79 -3.84
C GLY A 141 -0.67 -4.01 -2.35
N GLY A 142 -1.16 -5.13 -1.79
CA GLY A 142 -0.93 -5.49 -0.40
C GLY A 142 0.53 -5.83 -0.09
N ALA A 143 1.24 -6.49 -1.03
CA ALA A 143 2.67 -6.73 -0.89
C ALA A 143 3.49 -5.43 -0.85
N VAL A 144 3.11 -4.44 -1.69
CA VAL A 144 3.72 -3.09 -1.65
C VAL A 144 3.37 -2.35 -0.36
N SER A 145 2.14 -2.53 0.17
CA SER A 145 1.72 -1.87 1.41
C SER A 145 2.57 -2.28 2.60
N PHE A 146 2.98 -3.55 2.71
CA PHE A 146 3.93 -3.98 3.74
C PHE A 146 5.27 -3.27 3.61
N GLU A 147 5.87 -3.29 2.43
CA GLU A 147 7.16 -2.62 2.19
C GLU A 147 7.07 -1.13 2.49
N ALA A 148 6.06 -0.45 1.93
CA ALA A 148 5.90 0.98 2.07
C ALA A 148 5.70 1.41 3.54
N ALA A 149 4.78 0.77 4.25
CA ALA A 149 4.48 1.17 5.62
C ALA A 149 5.59 0.82 6.60
N LEU A 150 6.20 -0.36 6.45
CA LEU A 150 7.23 -0.80 7.39
C LEU A 150 8.59 -0.12 7.19
N THR A 151 8.85 0.47 6.02
CA THR A 151 10.09 1.19 5.75
C THR A 151 9.96 2.72 5.86
N TYR A 152 8.73 3.25 6.02
CA TYR A 152 8.51 4.69 6.12
C TYR A 152 9.15 5.30 7.37
N SER A 153 9.60 6.56 7.27
CA SER A 153 10.45 7.20 8.29
C SER A 153 9.69 7.85 9.45
N GLN A 154 8.35 7.94 9.38
CA GLN A 154 7.50 8.48 10.44
C GLN A 154 6.46 7.44 10.88
N PRO A 155 5.88 7.56 12.11
CA PRO A 155 4.87 6.61 12.57
C PRO A 155 3.62 6.70 11.72
N LEU A 156 3.09 5.54 11.28
CA LEU A 156 1.83 5.43 10.55
C LEU A 156 0.72 4.90 11.46
N ALA A 157 -0.54 5.03 11.04
CA ALA A 157 -1.69 4.53 11.78
C ALA A 157 -1.80 3.00 11.73
N GLY A 158 -1.49 2.38 10.60
CA GLY A 158 -1.58 0.93 10.44
C GLY A 158 -1.45 0.45 9.00
N ILE A 159 -1.53 -0.88 8.84
CA ILE A 159 -1.49 -1.57 7.54
C ILE A 159 -2.77 -2.40 7.38
N MET A 160 -3.40 -2.33 6.19
CA MET A 160 -4.44 -3.26 5.75
C MET A 160 -3.91 -4.09 4.56
N ALA A 161 -3.81 -5.39 4.73
CA ALA A 161 -3.29 -6.33 3.74
C ALA A 161 -4.39 -7.33 3.36
N LEU A 162 -4.96 -7.17 2.15
CA LEU A 162 -6.13 -7.90 1.69
C LEU A 162 -5.73 -8.91 0.61
N SER A 163 -6.05 -10.20 0.80
CA SER A 163 -5.77 -11.30 -0.15
C SER A 163 -4.35 -11.25 -0.72
N THR A 164 -3.34 -11.11 0.16
CA THR A 164 -1.96 -10.82 -0.22
C THR A 164 -0.94 -11.65 0.56
N TYR A 165 0.34 -11.34 0.36
CA TYR A 165 1.49 -12.01 0.97
C TYR A 165 2.61 -10.99 1.25
N PHE A 166 3.45 -11.29 2.26
CA PHE A 166 4.59 -10.45 2.64
C PHE A 166 5.83 -10.78 1.80
N ALA A 167 5.86 -10.25 0.56
CA ALA A 167 6.86 -10.60 -0.46
C ALA A 167 8.31 -10.33 -0.04
N THR A 168 8.54 -9.28 0.75
CA THR A 168 9.89 -8.83 1.16
C THR A 168 10.27 -9.26 2.57
N SER A 169 9.54 -10.21 3.17
CA SER A 169 9.69 -10.62 4.56
C SER A 169 11.13 -10.99 4.97
N GLU A 170 11.94 -11.52 4.03
CA GLU A 170 13.32 -11.93 4.27
C GLU A 170 14.35 -10.81 4.02
N THR A 171 13.98 -9.77 3.28
CA THR A 171 14.92 -8.73 2.80
C THR A 171 14.63 -7.34 3.33
N ILE A 172 13.41 -7.11 3.83
CA ILE A 172 12.94 -5.80 4.28
C ILE A 172 13.78 -5.26 5.45
N LYS A 173 14.06 -3.96 5.39
CA LYS A 173 14.68 -3.21 6.50
C LYS A 173 13.62 -2.40 7.23
N ILE A 174 12.96 -3.03 8.20
CA ILE A 174 11.89 -2.40 8.97
C ILE A 174 12.42 -1.18 9.72
N ASN A 175 11.76 -0.04 9.54
CA ASN A 175 12.00 1.13 10.38
C ASN A 175 11.37 0.90 11.75
N MET A 176 12.17 0.98 12.80
CA MET A 176 11.75 0.67 14.17
C MET A 176 10.61 1.56 14.68
N ILE A 177 10.40 2.74 14.06
CA ILE A 177 9.30 3.64 14.40
C ILE A 177 7.93 3.02 14.07
N ASN A 178 7.87 2.13 13.06
CA ASN A 178 6.67 1.43 12.62
C ASN A 178 6.58 -0.02 13.11
N LYS A 179 7.45 -0.44 14.04
CA LYS A 179 7.47 -1.82 14.56
C LYS A 179 6.22 -2.18 15.39
N SER A 180 5.50 -1.20 15.90
CA SER A 180 4.30 -1.40 16.73
C SER A 180 3.00 -0.96 16.08
N ILE A 181 3.01 -0.64 14.78
CA ILE A 181 1.77 -0.28 14.10
C ILE A 181 0.87 -1.51 13.96
N PRO A 182 -0.46 -1.36 14.16
CA PRO A 182 -1.39 -2.46 14.02
C PRO A 182 -1.50 -2.91 12.56
N VAL A 183 -1.67 -4.21 12.34
CA VAL A 183 -1.82 -4.82 11.03
C VAL A 183 -3.14 -5.57 10.97
N LEU A 184 -3.94 -5.31 9.93
CA LEU A 184 -5.10 -6.12 9.57
C LEU A 184 -4.76 -6.95 8.33
N ILE A 185 -4.97 -8.27 8.42
CA ILE A 185 -4.89 -9.18 7.27
C ILE A 185 -6.26 -9.79 7.05
N CYS A 186 -6.82 -9.64 5.85
CA CYS A 186 -8.05 -10.29 5.41
C CYS A 186 -7.73 -11.23 4.23
N HIS A 187 -8.29 -12.45 4.21
CA HIS A 187 -8.00 -13.40 3.14
C HIS A 187 -9.19 -14.31 2.81
N GLY A 188 -9.39 -14.56 1.51
CA GLY A 188 -10.33 -15.57 1.04
C GLY A 188 -9.79 -16.98 1.26
N SER A 189 -10.53 -17.85 1.97
CA SER A 189 -10.10 -19.24 2.22
C SER A 189 -10.15 -20.13 0.96
N LEU A 190 -10.83 -19.68 -0.06
CA LEU A 190 -10.96 -20.36 -1.36
C LEU A 190 -10.17 -19.66 -2.48
N ASP A 191 -9.24 -18.75 -2.10
CA ASP A 191 -8.48 -17.95 -3.05
C ASP A 191 -7.53 -18.81 -3.91
N PRO A 192 -7.78 -18.94 -5.24
CA PRO A 192 -6.94 -19.71 -6.14
C PRO A 192 -5.76 -18.90 -6.69
N VAL A 193 -5.75 -17.59 -6.55
CA VAL A 193 -4.73 -16.68 -7.10
C VAL A 193 -3.62 -16.45 -6.09
N VAL A 194 -3.98 -16.08 -4.87
CA VAL A 194 -3.07 -15.98 -3.71
C VAL A 194 -3.56 -16.97 -2.67
N PRO A 195 -3.06 -18.22 -2.63
CA PRO A 195 -3.49 -19.21 -1.65
C PRO A 195 -3.44 -18.66 -0.21
N GLU A 196 -4.46 -18.93 0.58
CA GLU A 196 -4.58 -18.46 1.98
C GLU A 196 -3.35 -18.81 2.82
N SER A 197 -2.64 -19.89 2.48
CA SER A 197 -1.38 -20.29 3.13
C SER A 197 -0.31 -19.20 3.09
N LEU A 198 -0.29 -18.36 2.04
CA LEU A 198 0.63 -17.22 1.95
C LEU A 198 0.22 -16.07 2.89
N GLY A 199 -1.08 -15.82 3.05
CA GLY A 199 -1.60 -14.90 4.07
C GLY A 199 -1.26 -15.36 5.48
N LYS A 200 -1.43 -16.67 5.77
CA LYS A 200 -1.05 -17.28 7.05
C LYS A 200 0.47 -17.26 7.30
N LYS A 201 1.29 -17.42 6.25
CA LYS A 201 2.74 -17.24 6.34
C LYS A 201 3.08 -15.79 6.71
N SER A 202 2.38 -14.82 6.11
CA SER A 202 2.55 -13.39 6.43
C SER A 202 2.19 -13.09 7.88
N LEU A 203 1.07 -13.63 8.39
CA LEU A 203 0.66 -13.54 9.79
C LEU A 203 1.76 -14.06 10.71
N SER A 204 2.17 -15.32 10.53
CA SER A 204 3.18 -15.96 11.40
C SER A 204 4.51 -15.20 11.39
N THR A 205 4.91 -14.65 10.23
CA THR A 205 6.13 -13.85 10.12
C THR A 205 6.01 -12.54 10.91
N LEU A 206 4.93 -11.80 10.76
CA LEU A 206 4.70 -10.54 11.48
C LEU A 206 4.59 -10.76 12.98
N GLU A 207 3.87 -11.80 13.43
CA GLU A 207 3.79 -12.18 14.85
C GLU A 207 5.18 -12.53 15.44
N SER A 208 6.01 -13.26 14.68
CA SER A 208 7.38 -13.57 15.09
C SER A 208 8.27 -12.33 15.22
N LEU A 209 7.96 -11.29 14.44
CA LEU A 209 8.59 -9.98 14.52
C LEU A 209 8.00 -9.09 15.62
N GLY A 210 6.93 -9.53 16.30
CA GLY A 210 6.31 -8.85 17.44
C GLY A 210 5.25 -7.78 17.05
N PHE A 211 4.67 -7.87 15.84
CA PHE A 211 3.55 -7.02 15.45
C PHE A 211 2.23 -7.48 16.08
N ASP A 212 1.32 -6.52 16.35
CA ASP A 212 -0.08 -6.79 16.67
C ASP A 212 -0.85 -7.00 15.35
N VAL A 213 -1.19 -8.25 15.06
CA VAL A 213 -1.85 -8.65 13.81
C VAL A 213 -3.24 -9.18 14.08
N ARG A 214 -4.25 -8.56 13.44
CA ARG A 214 -5.60 -9.13 13.35
C ARG A 214 -5.73 -9.86 12.02
N TYR A 215 -6.15 -11.12 12.07
CA TYR A 215 -6.34 -11.95 10.88
C TYR A 215 -7.79 -12.39 10.76
N HIS A 216 -8.39 -12.18 9.57
CA HIS A 216 -9.72 -12.65 9.21
C HIS A 216 -9.68 -13.51 7.95
N SER A 217 -10.43 -14.61 7.96
CA SER A 217 -10.59 -15.53 6.83
C SER A 217 -12.05 -15.61 6.43
N TYR A 218 -12.32 -15.49 5.13
CA TYR A 218 -13.69 -15.50 4.58
C TYR A 218 -13.86 -16.61 3.56
N PRO A 219 -15.05 -17.25 3.43
CA PRO A 219 -15.29 -18.33 2.47
C PRO A 219 -15.52 -17.80 1.05
N VAL A 220 -14.57 -17.03 0.53
CA VAL A 220 -14.58 -16.40 -0.79
C VAL A 220 -13.30 -16.71 -1.55
N ASP A 221 -13.31 -16.48 -2.86
CA ASP A 221 -12.17 -16.56 -3.75
C ASP A 221 -11.25 -15.33 -3.63
N HIS A 222 -10.54 -14.96 -4.72
CA HIS A 222 -9.68 -13.76 -4.77
C HIS A 222 -10.50 -12.47 -4.91
N SER A 223 -11.30 -12.16 -3.90
CA SER A 223 -12.25 -11.05 -3.88
C SER A 223 -12.48 -10.54 -2.46
N VAL A 224 -13.25 -9.46 -2.32
CA VAL A 224 -13.68 -8.87 -1.05
C VAL A 224 -15.18 -9.08 -0.87
N CYS A 225 -15.63 -9.50 0.31
CA CYS A 225 -17.04 -9.74 0.60
C CYS A 225 -17.64 -8.67 1.54
N PRO A 226 -18.99 -8.59 1.66
CA PRO A 226 -19.64 -7.62 2.54
C PRO A 226 -19.18 -7.71 4.00
N GLN A 227 -18.99 -8.93 4.54
CA GLN A 227 -18.51 -9.10 5.90
C GLN A 227 -17.10 -8.54 6.10
N GLU A 228 -16.22 -8.74 5.11
CA GLU A 228 -14.87 -8.16 5.14
C GLU A 228 -14.91 -6.64 5.13
N ILE A 229 -15.84 -6.02 4.37
CA ILE A 229 -16.01 -4.56 4.35
C ILE A 229 -16.47 -4.04 5.71
N GLU A 230 -17.35 -4.76 6.42
CA GLU A 230 -17.76 -4.43 7.78
C GLU A 230 -16.59 -4.50 8.77
N ASP A 231 -15.83 -5.61 8.75
CA ASP A 231 -14.66 -5.82 9.61
C ASP A 231 -13.56 -4.77 9.35
N ILE A 232 -13.35 -4.37 8.09
CA ILE A 232 -12.48 -3.26 7.69
C ILE A 232 -12.96 -1.95 8.32
N GLY A 233 -14.25 -1.64 8.24
CA GLY A 233 -14.85 -0.43 8.82
C GLY A 233 -14.67 -0.36 10.33
N GLU A 234 -14.89 -1.47 11.03
CA GLU A 234 -14.66 -1.58 12.48
C GLU A 234 -13.19 -1.37 12.84
N TRP A 235 -12.27 -2.00 12.10
CA TRP A 235 -10.85 -1.86 12.35
C TRP A 235 -10.37 -0.43 12.10
N ILE A 236 -10.75 0.20 10.98
CA ILE A 236 -10.44 1.61 10.69
C ILE A 236 -10.97 2.50 11.81
N SER A 237 -12.22 2.28 12.24
CA SER A 237 -12.86 3.06 13.29
C SER A 237 -12.10 2.98 14.60
N LYS A 238 -11.64 1.79 14.99
CA LYS A 238 -10.81 1.59 16.17
C LYS A 238 -9.47 2.32 16.05
N ILE A 239 -8.75 2.15 14.93
CA ILE A 239 -7.40 2.69 14.78
C ILE A 239 -7.39 4.22 14.67
N LEU A 240 -8.35 4.82 14.00
CA LEU A 240 -8.40 6.27 13.77
C LEU A 240 -9.22 7.01 14.81
N GLY A 241 -10.17 6.35 15.49
CA GLY A 241 -11.08 6.96 16.46
C GLY A 241 -10.49 7.11 17.87
N ASP A 242 -9.61 6.22 18.30
CA ASP A 242 -9.04 6.14 19.65
C ASP A 242 -7.88 7.13 19.93
N SER A 243 -7.79 8.26 19.20
CA SER A 243 -6.64 9.19 19.32
C SER A 243 -7.03 10.60 19.65
#